data_e320c2edf17cedc8bddeddc85419d03c
#
_entry.id   e320c2edf17cedc8bddeddc85419d03c
#
_cell.length_a   1.000
_cell.length_b   1.000
_cell.length_c   1.000
_cell.angle_alpha   90.00
_cell.angle_beta   90.00
_cell.angle_gamma   90.00
#
_symmetry.space_group_name_H-M   'P 1'
#
loop_
_entity.id
_entity.type
_entity.pdbx_description
1 polymer ?
#
loop_
_entity_poly.entity_id
_entity_poly.type
_entity_poly.pdbx_seq_one_letter_code
_entity_poly.pdbx_strand_id
1 'polypeptide(L)'
;MAFVFALLLFGVNNLNLISAWSHPPQGWNPVYIGRDLDVAQHLTWINYMRDHWLSPDFHAPVVTRPGLFSPLMWSLGHVVRLGIDASLVYVCAQFLLYFIGSYALLGCLQIFTTSRMQAYSVLLCILCVLPVGSFTGVAKFFGGRTRESPVFYGAHDGFFLQGPLTLTVGTVAVLVSLALIGSYVRSGKNLFLVSAGAVTGLSGLLHPFEVFAIMAGAALSFFCIGWPRLRRPLKESLVIWVPGVLAVLPYVWFSSQVDWMSRITKMNQPGVDNLQHILAEVGIPAIVALAVLVIGPRMREPLDIVLQCWFAGTLIALNLPRLPFWLHLLDGFAVVTALLLVRQFSTLPSLNKWLVRRRKYAFIAGGVVFALSLAAQTIHRYVAFRDGNQVGGWSVASQEEIGTIAWLRQHGKPEELVLVPQESAPWVATAPIHAWASHWLFSMDYLEQQRLSNAFYAGALGEDGVRRFLQDCGVNYVAVPLGSPVAGALSFQSRAAQIGSWSIYYFPENRMRPYDALTLPSECAAHTGDQP
;
A
#
# COMPACT_ATOMS: atom_id res chain seq x y z
N MET A 1 -10.43 9.67 -23.26
CA MET A 1 -11.13 8.69 -22.42
C MET A 1 -10.25 8.26 -21.24
N ALA A 2 -9.02 7.73 -21.46
CA ALA A 2 -8.11 7.33 -20.35
C ALA A 2 -7.86 8.46 -19.34
N PHE A 3 -7.61 9.68 -19.79
CA PHE A 3 -7.41 10.83 -18.92
C PHE A 3 -8.64 11.14 -18.04
N VAL A 4 -9.84 11.16 -18.64
CA VAL A 4 -11.08 11.39 -17.88
C VAL A 4 -11.32 10.27 -16.86
N PHE A 5 -11.07 9.02 -17.24
CA PHE A 5 -11.19 7.88 -16.34
C PHE A 5 -10.15 7.93 -15.20
N ALA A 6 -8.91 8.27 -15.51
CA ALA A 6 -7.86 8.49 -14.52
C ALA A 6 -8.22 9.62 -13.54
N LEU A 7 -8.74 10.73 -14.05
CA LEU A 7 -9.16 11.86 -13.23
C LEU A 7 -10.32 11.48 -12.30
N LEU A 8 -11.30 10.72 -12.80
CA LEU A 8 -12.42 10.22 -11.99
C LEU A 8 -11.91 9.25 -10.90
N LEU A 9 -11.07 8.30 -11.25
CA LEU A 9 -10.49 7.36 -10.29
C LEU A 9 -9.64 8.09 -9.25
N PHE A 10 -8.78 9.00 -9.70
CA PHE A 10 -7.99 9.83 -8.80
C PHE A 10 -8.87 10.64 -7.87
N GLY A 11 -9.92 11.30 -8.40
CA GLY A 11 -10.88 12.07 -7.63
C GLY A 11 -11.57 11.22 -6.56
N VAL A 12 -12.12 10.07 -6.95
CA VAL A 12 -12.79 9.15 -6.01
C VAL A 12 -11.81 8.64 -4.95
N ASN A 13 -10.62 8.26 -5.35
CA ASN A 13 -9.60 7.76 -4.45
C ASN A 13 -8.99 8.86 -3.55
N ASN A 14 -9.10 10.12 -3.94
CA ASN A 14 -8.61 11.28 -3.22
C ASN A 14 -9.74 12.20 -2.70
N LEU A 15 -10.94 11.67 -2.50
CA LEU A 15 -12.07 12.45 -1.99
C LEU A 15 -11.75 13.16 -0.66
N ASN A 16 -10.95 12.54 0.19
CA ASN A 16 -10.49 13.15 1.44
C ASN A 16 -9.63 14.38 1.18
N LEU A 17 -8.69 14.27 0.23
CA LEU A 17 -7.83 15.37 -0.20
C LEU A 17 -8.68 16.51 -0.77
N ILE A 18 -9.64 16.19 -1.64
CA ILE A 18 -10.55 17.16 -2.26
C ILE A 18 -11.47 17.78 -1.21
N SER A 19 -12.02 16.98 -0.29
CA SER A 19 -12.87 17.47 0.80
C SER A 19 -12.09 18.40 1.73
N ALA A 20 -10.89 18.04 2.07
CA ALA A 20 -10.02 18.85 2.90
C ALA A 20 -9.56 20.14 2.22
N TRP A 21 -9.36 20.14 0.90
CA TRP A 21 -9.08 21.35 0.13
C TRP A 21 -10.30 22.28 0.02
N SER A 22 -11.50 21.72 -0.06
CA SER A 22 -12.73 22.53 -0.13
C SER A 22 -13.13 23.10 1.23
N HIS A 23 -12.83 22.41 2.32
CA HIS A 23 -13.16 22.80 3.70
C HIS A 23 -11.97 22.52 4.62
N PRO A 24 -10.87 23.28 4.49
CA PRO A 24 -9.69 23.03 5.28
C PRO A 24 -10.00 23.26 6.77
N PRO A 25 -9.70 22.31 7.65
CA PRO A 25 -9.75 22.54 9.08
C PRO A 25 -8.86 23.72 9.47
N GLN A 26 -9.24 24.48 10.49
CA GLN A 26 -8.46 25.62 10.94
C GLN A 26 -7.02 25.18 11.30
N GLY A 27 -6.03 25.87 10.76
CA GLY A 27 -4.63 25.56 11.03
C GLY A 27 -4.05 24.37 10.23
N TRP A 28 -4.67 23.99 9.11
CA TRP A 28 -4.33 22.82 8.35
C TRP A 28 -3.56 23.12 7.04
N ASN A 29 -2.61 22.24 6.67
CA ASN A 29 -1.90 22.32 5.40
C ASN A 29 -2.34 21.18 4.46
N PRO A 30 -2.91 21.49 3.29
CA PRO A 30 -3.48 20.53 2.36
C PRO A 30 -2.49 19.49 1.79
N VAL A 31 -1.20 19.71 1.95
CA VAL A 31 -0.15 18.86 1.38
C VAL A 31 0.12 17.62 2.24
N TYR A 32 -0.20 17.67 3.53
CA TYR A 32 0.06 16.61 4.51
C TYR A 32 -1.21 15.83 4.89
N ILE A 33 -1.92 15.30 3.89
CA ILE A 33 -3.01 14.37 4.15
C ILE A 33 -2.49 12.96 3.93
N GLY A 34 -2.22 12.29 5.03
CA GLY A 34 -1.98 10.87 5.01
C GLY A 34 -3.28 10.11 4.91
N ARG A 35 -3.25 9.10 4.12
CA ARG A 35 -4.33 8.14 4.03
C ARG A 35 -4.06 6.93 4.89
N ASP A 36 -2.78 6.72 5.18
CA ASP A 36 -2.26 5.47 5.67
C ASP A 36 -0.88 5.71 6.28
N LEU A 37 -0.50 4.91 7.24
CA LEU A 37 0.85 4.87 7.80
C LEU A 37 1.90 4.68 6.70
N ASP A 38 1.57 3.92 5.65
CA ASP A 38 2.44 3.68 4.50
C ASP A 38 2.76 4.96 3.73
N VAL A 39 1.83 5.92 3.65
CA VAL A 39 2.10 7.22 3.01
C VAL A 39 3.15 8.00 3.79
N ALA A 40 3.02 8.08 5.11
CA ALA A 40 4.00 8.75 5.97
C ALA A 40 5.37 8.07 5.85
N GLN A 41 5.40 6.75 5.83
CA GLN A 41 6.61 5.94 5.62
C GLN A 41 7.25 6.22 4.25
N HIS A 42 6.46 6.24 3.18
CA HIS A 42 6.97 6.57 1.84
C HIS A 42 7.54 7.98 1.79
N LEU A 43 6.89 8.96 2.43
CA LEU A 43 7.40 10.32 2.53
C LEU A 43 8.72 10.39 3.31
N THR A 44 8.85 9.58 4.38
CA THR A 44 10.11 9.43 5.13
C THR A 44 11.23 8.95 4.20
N TRP A 45 10.98 7.89 3.44
CA TRP A 45 11.96 7.35 2.49
C TRP A 45 12.30 8.33 1.36
N ILE A 46 11.31 9.00 0.77
CA ILE A 46 11.52 10.02 -0.27
C ILE A 46 12.41 11.15 0.25
N ASN A 47 12.12 11.66 1.45
CA ASN A 47 12.89 12.73 2.06
C ASN A 47 14.33 12.31 2.37
N TYR A 48 14.56 11.11 2.88
CA TYR A 48 15.90 10.60 3.18
C TYR A 48 16.69 10.21 1.92
N MET A 49 16.03 9.47 1.02
CA MET A 49 16.65 9.00 -0.23
C MET A 49 16.91 10.11 -1.26
N ARG A 50 16.45 11.31 -0.97
CA ARG A 50 16.87 12.51 -1.69
C ARG A 50 18.40 12.62 -1.77
N ASP A 51 19.09 12.29 -0.68
CA ASP A 51 20.52 12.44 -0.51
C ASP A 51 21.27 11.10 -0.33
N HIS A 52 20.53 9.99 -0.16
CA HIS A 52 21.05 8.66 0.15
C HIS A 52 20.47 7.60 -0.78
N TRP A 53 21.25 6.56 -1.05
CA TRP A 53 20.84 5.43 -1.91
C TRP A 53 20.02 4.37 -1.17
N LEU A 54 20.30 4.18 0.12
CA LEU A 54 19.63 3.20 1.01
C LEU A 54 19.07 3.95 2.20
N SER A 55 17.90 3.52 2.72
CA SER A 55 17.30 4.08 3.93
C SER A 55 17.45 3.14 5.13
N PRO A 56 17.69 3.67 6.33
CA PRO A 56 17.46 2.95 7.57
C PRO A 56 15.96 2.86 7.87
N ASP A 57 15.61 2.15 8.93
CA ASP A 57 14.25 2.12 9.45
C ASP A 57 14.04 3.25 10.46
N PHE A 58 13.48 4.36 10.04
CA PHE A 58 13.15 5.51 10.90
C PHE A 58 11.95 5.26 11.85
N HIS A 59 11.26 4.15 11.69
CA HIS A 59 10.13 3.77 12.53
C HIS A 59 10.54 2.89 13.72
N ALA A 60 11.80 2.48 13.78
CA ALA A 60 12.37 1.77 14.92
C ALA A 60 12.95 2.77 15.94
N PRO A 61 12.79 2.52 17.27
CA PRO A 61 13.35 3.36 18.31
C PRO A 61 14.84 3.07 18.59
N VAL A 62 15.52 2.50 17.62
CA VAL A 62 16.93 2.07 17.68
C VAL A 62 17.62 2.43 16.36
N VAL A 63 18.93 2.68 16.43
CA VAL A 63 19.72 2.95 15.21
C VAL A 63 19.77 1.71 14.35
N THR A 64 19.21 1.77 13.16
CA THR A 64 19.25 0.69 12.17
C THR A 64 20.27 1.00 11.08
N ARG A 65 20.91 -0.06 10.55
CA ARG A 65 21.74 0.09 9.35
C ARG A 65 20.87 0.36 8.13
N PRO A 66 21.28 1.27 7.20
CA PRO A 66 20.59 1.44 5.94
C PRO A 66 20.53 0.12 5.16
N GLY A 67 19.32 -0.31 4.81
CA GLY A 67 19.10 -1.60 4.13
C GLY A 67 17.93 -1.59 3.16
N LEU A 68 17.06 -0.60 3.26
CA LEU A 68 15.97 -0.47 2.32
C LEU A 68 16.47 0.08 0.98
N PHE A 69 16.38 -0.75 -0.05
CA PHE A 69 16.61 -0.38 -1.44
C PHE A 69 15.27 -0.12 -2.13
N SER A 70 15.01 1.12 -2.54
CA SER A 70 13.79 1.48 -3.28
C SER A 70 14.09 2.51 -4.37
N PRO A 71 14.38 2.06 -5.60
CA PRO A 71 14.60 2.96 -6.74
C PRO A 71 13.43 3.92 -7.00
N LEU A 72 12.19 3.50 -6.69
CA LEU A 72 11.03 4.39 -6.79
C LEU A 72 11.17 5.59 -5.86
N MET A 73 11.36 5.33 -4.55
CA MET A 73 11.46 6.40 -3.54
C MET A 73 12.71 7.27 -3.76
N TRP A 74 13.82 6.65 -4.17
CA TRP A 74 15.03 7.36 -4.56
C TRP A 74 14.81 8.30 -5.75
N SER A 75 14.12 7.83 -6.80
CA SER A 75 13.79 8.66 -7.97
C SER A 75 12.91 9.85 -7.60
N LEU A 76 11.89 9.63 -6.75
CA LEU A 76 11.03 10.70 -6.26
C LEU A 76 11.80 11.67 -5.35
N GLY A 77 12.73 11.18 -4.54
CA GLY A 77 13.62 11.99 -3.73
C GLY A 77 14.47 12.96 -4.58
N HIS A 78 14.94 12.52 -5.75
CA HIS A 78 15.66 13.39 -6.68
C HIS A 78 14.78 14.50 -7.26
N VAL A 79 13.47 14.25 -7.45
CA VAL A 79 12.53 15.33 -7.82
C VAL A 79 12.36 16.32 -6.67
N VAL A 80 12.33 15.84 -5.42
CA VAL A 80 12.28 16.71 -4.22
C VAL A 80 13.53 17.60 -4.11
N ARG A 81 14.69 17.15 -4.58
CA ARG A 81 15.93 17.98 -4.67
C ARG A 81 15.74 19.26 -5.46
N LEU A 82 14.80 19.29 -6.40
CA LEU A 82 14.47 20.49 -7.17
C LEU A 82 13.69 21.54 -6.37
N GLY A 83 13.49 21.32 -5.06
CA GLY A 83 12.75 22.22 -4.18
C GLY A 83 11.24 21.99 -4.17
N ILE A 84 10.77 20.89 -4.76
CA ILE A 84 9.34 20.51 -4.76
C ILE A 84 9.05 19.74 -3.47
N ASP A 85 7.91 20.03 -2.83
CA ASP A 85 7.50 19.31 -1.63
C ASP A 85 7.27 17.82 -1.89
N ALA A 86 7.73 16.96 -0.97
CA ALA A 86 7.67 15.50 -1.11
C ALA A 86 6.24 14.97 -1.25
N SER A 87 5.27 15.58 -0.54
CA SER A 87 3.87 15.16 -0.64
C SER A 87 3.28 15.50 -2.00
N LEU A 88 3.63 16.65 -2.56
CA LEU A 88 3.22 17.04 -3.91
C LEU A 88 3.81 16.09 -4.95
N VAL A 89 5.10 15.76 -4.83
CA VAL A 89 5.76 14.78 -5.71
C VAL A 89 5.06 13.42 -5.62
N TYR A 90 4.73 12.98 -4.41
CA TYR A 90 4.00 11.73 -4.18
C TYR A 90 2.61 11.72 -4.87
N VAL A 91 1.82 12.77 -4.68
CA VAL A 91 0.47 12.90 -5.27
C VAL A 91 0.55 12.96 -6.79
N CYS A 92 1.50 13.72 -7.35
CA CYS A 92 1.72 13.79 -8.80
C CYS A 92 2.14 12.43 -9.39
N ALA A 93 3.03 11.71 -8.72
CA ALA A 93 3.44 10.36 -9.12
C ALA A 93 2.26 9.39 -9.08
N GLN A 94 1.43 9.45 -8.05
CA GLN A 94 0.23 8.64 -7.94
C GLN A 94 -0.75 8.96 -9.08
N PHE A 95 -0.99 10.24 -9.40
CA PHE A 95 -1.84 10.63 -10.52
C PHE A 95 -1.32 10.10 -11.86
N LEU A 96 0.00 10.21 -12.09
CA LEU A 96 0.63 9.66 -13.30
C LEU A 96 0.41 8.14 -13.42
N LEU A 97 0.54 7.41 -12.32
CA LEU A 97 0.27 5.97 -12.29
C LEU A 97 -1.20 5.65 -12.56
N TYR A 98 -2.15 6.44 -12.04
CA TYR A 98 -3.57 6.30 -12.40
C TYR A 98 -3.81 6.49 -13.89
N PHE A 99 -3.12 7.45 -14.50
CA PHE A 99 -3.22 7.68 -15.94
C PHE A 99 -2.68 6.49 -16.74
N ILE A 100 -1.47 6.02 -16.40
CA ILE A 100 -0.84 4.86 -17.07
C ILE A 100 -1.69 3.60 -16.86
N GLY A 101 -2.17 3.34 -15.64
CA GLY A 101 -3.03 2.21 -15.32
C GLY A 101 -4.37 2.24 -16.08
N SER A 102 -4.98 3.42 -16.19
CA SER A 102 -6.21 3.59 -16.98
C SER A 102 -5.99 3.33 -18.46
N TYR A 103 -4.84 3.76 -18.99
CA TYR A 103 -4.46 3.49 -20.38
C TYR A 103 -4.20 1.99 -20.60
N ALA A 104 -3.49 1.34 -19.66
CA ALA A 104 -3.23 -0.10 -19.69
C ALA A 104 -4.53 -0.93 -19.60
N LEU A 105 -5.47 -0.51 -18.73
CA LEU A 105 -6.79 -1.14 -18.64
C LEU A 105 -7.54 -1.05 -19.96
N LEU A 106 -7.56 0.11 -20.61
CA LEU A 106 -8.17 0.25 -21.94
C LEU A 106 -7.50 -0.65 -22.97
N GLY A 107 -6.17 -0.79 -22.90
CA GLY A 107 -5.42 -1.76 -23.71
C GLY A 107 -5.87 -3.20 -23.46
N CYS A 108 -5.99 -3.61 -22.22
CA CYS A 108 -6.52 -4.93 -21.86
C CYS A 108 -7.94 -5.14 -22.41
N LEU A 109 -8.82 -4.14 -22.24
CA LEU A 109 -10.19 -4.22 -22.79
C LEU A 109 -10.19 -4.40 -24.30
N GLN A 110 -9.35 -3.67 -25.04
CA GLN A 110 -9.26 -3.78 -26.50
C GLN A 110 -8.73 -5.14 -26.96
N ILE A 111 -7.87 -5.76 -26.18
CA ILE A 111 -7.25 -7.05 -26.52
C ILE A 111 -8.18 -8.21 -26.15
N PHE A 112 -8.73 -8.17 -24.93
CA PHE A 112 -9.42 -9.32 -24.35
C PHE A 112 -10.95 -9.27 -24.52
N THR A 113 -11.54 -8.18 -25.01
CA THR A 113 -12.98 -8.13 -25.29
C THR A 113 -13.26 -8.05 -26.79
N THR A 114 -14.36 -8.66 -27.23
CA THR A 114 -14.78 -8.67 -28.64
C THR A 114 -15.91 -7.67 -28.92
N SER A 115 -16.49 -7.09 -27.89
CA SER A 115 -17.59 -6.13 -28.03
C SER A 115 -17.55 -5.05 -26.95
N ARG A 116 -18.14 -3.88 -27.27
CA ARG A 116 -18.30 -2.80 -26.28
C ARG A 116 -19.05 -3.26 -25.02
N MET A 117 -20.03 -4.16 -25.20
CA MET A 117 -20.79 -4.72 -24.07
C MET A 117 -19.90 -5.50 -23.11
N GLN A 118 -19.01 -6.35 -23.63
CA GLN A 118 -18.03 -7.07 -22.80
C GLN A 118 -17.12 -6.08 -22.08
N ALA A 119 -16.59 -5.07 -22.76
CA ALA A 119 -15.74 -4.04 -22.15
C ALA A 119 -16.48 -3.31 -21.00
N TYR A 120 -17.74 -2.92 -21.19
CA TYR A 120 -18.56 -2.33 -20.13
C TYR A 120 -18.82 -3.31 -18.99
N SER A 121 -19.07 -4.60 -19.28
CA SER A 121 -19.27 -5.61 -18.25
C SER A 121 -18.02 -5.82 -17.41
N VAL A 122 -16.82 -5.80 -18.01
CA VAL A 122 -15.55 -5.88 -17.28
C VAL A 122 -15.38 -4.66 -16.38
N LEU A 123 -15.61 -3.46 -16.88
CA LEU A 123 -15.54 -2.23 -16.08
C LEU A 123 -16.52 -2.28 -14.91
N LEU A 124 -17.75 -2.72 -15.15
CA LEU A 124 -18.74 -2.89 -14.08
C LEU A 124 -18.28 -3.93 -13.06
N CYS A 125 -17.76 -5.08 -13.49
CA CYS A 125 -17.22 -6.08 -12.55
C CYS A 125 -16.12 -5.51 -11.67
N ILE A 126 -15.15 -4.78 -12.26
CA ILE A 126 -14.03 -4.18 -11.52
C ILE A 126 -14.54 -3.12 -10.53
N LEU A 127 -15.48 -2.30 -10.95
CA LEU A 127 -16.02 -1.22 -10.14
C LEU A 127 -17.07 -1.69 -9.11
N CYS A 128 -17.67 -2.86 -9.34
CA CYS A 128 -18.65 -3.47 -8.43
C CYS A 128 -18.02 -4.46 -7.44
N VAL A 129 -16.74 -4.76 -7.53
CA VAL A 129 -16.02 -5.49 -6.50
C VAL A 129 -15.90 -4.57 -5.28
N LEU A 130 -16.89 -4.71 -4.38
CA LEU A 130 -16.88 -4.00 -3.12
C LEU A 130 -16.01 -4.80 -2.15
N PRO A 131 -14.95 -4.22 -1.60
CA PRO A 131 -14.33 -4.80 -0.44
C PRO A 131 -15.36 -4.88 0.68
N VAL A 132 -15.36 -5.99 1.39
CA VAL A 132 -16.30 -6.20 2.51
C VAL A 132 -16.20 -5.07 3.55
N GLY A 133 -15.00 -4.47 3.70
CA GLY A 133 -14.78 -3.30 4.53
C GLY A 133 -15.60 -2.06 4.16
N SER A 134 -16.03 -1.90 2.91
CA SER A 134 -16.90 -0.78 2.50
C SER A 134 -18.29 -0.87 3.15
N PHE A 135 -18.78 -2.07 3.43
CA PHE A 135 -20.07 -2.26 4.12
C PHE A 135 -20.00 -1.89 5.59
N THR A 136 -18.85 -2.08 6.25
CA THR A 136 -18.68 -1.65 7.66
C THR A 136 -18.71 -0.14 7.78
N GLY A 137 -18.11 0.59 6.84
CA GLY A 137 -18.19 2.06 6.77
C GLY A 137 -19.62 2.56 6.57
N VAL A 138 -20.39 1.92 5.69
CA VAL A 138 -21.80 2.25 5.50
C VAL A 138 -22.61 1.98 6.76
N ALA A 139 -22.40 0.85 7.43
CA ALA A 139 -23.07 0.52 8.67
C ALA A 139 -22.75 1.54 9.79
N LYS A 140 -21.48 1.95 9.92
CA LYS A 140 -21.08 3.02 10.86
C LYS A 140 -21.74 4.37 10.53
N PHE A 141 -21.83 4.73 9.25
CA PHE A 141 -22.49 5.97 8.82
C PHE A 141 -23.97 6.02 9.27
N PHE A 142 -24.68 4.89 9.24
CA PHE A 142 -26.06 4.78 9.70
C PHE A 142 -26.19 4.47 11.21
N GLY A 143 -25.12 4.65 11.98
CA GLY A 143 -25.14 4.45 13.44
C GLY A 143 -25.03 2.99 13.89
N GLY A 144 -24.71 2.08 12.98
CA GLY A 144 -24.50 0.66 13.31
C GLY A 144 -23.21 0.45 14.10
N ARG A 145 -23.28 -0.43 15.12
CA ARG A 145 -22.09 -0.93 15.81
C ARG A 145 -21.48 -2.08 15.02
N THR A 146 -20.35 -1.86 14.39
CA THR A 146 -19.60 -2.93 13.73
C THR A 146 -18.45 -3.34 14.64
N ARG A 147 -18.32 -4.66 14.88
CA ARG A 147 -17.13 -5.20 15.53
C ARG A 147 -15.98 -5.11 14.51
N GLU A 148 -14.98 -4.33 14.81
CA GLU A 148 -13.80 -4.23 13.96
C GLU A 148 -13.11 -5.59 13.95
N SER A 149 -13.12 -6.24 12.79
CA SER A 149 -12.30 -7.42 12.58
C SER A 149 -11.05 -6.97 11.86
N PRO A 150 -9.85 -7.23 12.40
CA PRO A 150 -8.60 -6.91 11.72
C PRO A 150 -8.47 -7.58 10.34
N VAL A 151 -9.28 -8.59 10.05
CA VAL A 151 -9.34 -9.30 8.76
C VAL A 151 -9.86 -8.43 7.62
N PHE A 152 -10.51 -7.29 7.90
CA PHE A 152 -11.15 -6.45 6.87
C PHE A 152 -10.39 -5.16 6.55
N TYR A 153 -9.16 -5.03 7.01
CA TYR A 153 -8.29 -3.89 6.65
C TYR A 153 -7.60 -4.03 5.30
N GLY A 154 -7.63 -5.21 4.70
CA GLY A 154 -7.04 -5.46 3.41
C GLY A 154 -7.91 -4.95 2.27
N ALA A 155 -8.01 -3.66 2.10
CA ALA A 155 -8.61 -3.05 0.91
C ALA A 155 -7.64 -3.02 -0.27
N HIS A 156 -6.73 -4.01 -0.36
CA HIS A 156 -5.73 -4.01 -1.41
C HIS A 156 -6.36 -4.13 -2.81
N ASP A 157 -7.49 -4.81 -2.96
CA ASP A 157 -8.04 -5.10 -4.27
C ASP A 157 -9.49 -4.69 -4.52
N GLY A 158 -10.15 -4.14 -3.54
CA GLY A 158 -11.55 -3.76 -3.70
C GLY A 158 -11.79 -2.68 -4.73
N PHE A 159 -10.76 -1.93 -5.11
CA PHE A 159 -10.86 -0.90 -6.11
C PHE A 159 -9.60 -0.86 -6.97
N PHE A 160 -9.80 -0.89 -8.26
CA PHE A 160 -8.77 -0.65 -9.24
C PHE A 160 -7.95 0.60 -8.89
N LEU A 161 -6.63 0.42 -8.71
CA LEU A 161 -5.68 1.47 -8.34
C LEU A 161 -5.91 2.10 -6.94
N GLN A 162 -6.47 1.39 -5.98
CA GLN A 162 -6.49 1.82 -4.57
C GLN A 162 -5.16 1.52 -3.86
N GLY A 163 -4.88 2.32 -2.87
CA GLY A 163 -3.77 2.09 -1.96
C GLY A 163 -2.60 3.04 -2.12
N PRO A 164 -1.53 2.84 -1.37
CA PRO A 164 -0.30 3.61 -1.46
C PRO A 164 0.36 3.47 -2.83
N LEU A 165 1.30 4.35 -3.11
CA LEU A 165 1.96 4.47 -4.42
C LEU A 165 2.54 3.14 -4.93
N THR A 166 3.11 2.34 -4.04
CA THR A 166 3.72 1.04 -4.35
C THR A 166 2.71 0.04 -4.90
N LEU A 167 1.52 -0.09 -4.29
CA LEU A 167 0.45 -0.96 -4.77
C LEU A 167 -0.08 -0.51 -6.13
N THR A 168 -0.13 0.81 -6.34
CA THR A 168 -0.52 1.35 -7.64
C THR A 168 0.50 0.98 -8.73
N VAL A 169 1.81 1.00 -8.42
CA VAL A 169 2.88 0.53 -9.33
C VAL A 169 2.66 -0.94 -9.69
N GLY A 170 2.40 -1.80 -8.70
CA GLY A 170 2.16 -3.22 -8.91
C GLY A 170 0.98 -3.49 -9.84
N THR A 171 -0.17 -2.89 -9.54
CA THR A 171 -1.35 -3.00 -10.41
C THR A 171 -1.08 -2.55 -11.84
N VAL A 172 -0.40 -1.41 -12.02
CA VAL A 172 -0.03 -0.90 -13.35
C VAL A 172 0.88 -1.87 -14.08
N ALA A 173 1.89 -2.42 -13.40
CA ALA A 173 2.82 -3.38 -13.99
C ALA A 173 2.11 -4.66 -14.47
N VAL A 174 1.19 -5.20 -13.67
CA VAL A 174 0.38 -6.37 -14.04
C VAL A 174 -0.47 -6.06 -15.28
N LEU A 175 -1.16 -4.93 -15.32
CA LEU A 175 -2.02 -4.57 -16.45
C LEU A 175 -1.24 -4.33 -17.73
N VAL A 176 -0.12 -3.61 -17.65
CA VAL A 176 0.74 -3.36 -18.83
C VAL A 176 1.32 -4.69 -19.33
N SER A 177 1.81 -5.55 -18.44
CA SER A 177 2.34 -6.86 -18.79
C SER A 177 1.27 -7.75 -19.43
N LEU A 178 0.05 -7.78 -18.87
CA LEU A 178 -1.08 -8.54 -19.41
C LEU A 178 -1.45 -8.04 -20.82
N ALA A 179 -1.54 -6.72 -21.01
CA ALA A 179 -1.83 -6.13 -22.31
C ALA A 179 -0.74 -6.46 -23.36
N LEU A 180 0.52 -6.37 -22.97
CA LEU A 180 1.65 -6.68 -23.87
C LEU A 180 1.69 -8.18 -24.22
N ILE A 181 1.53 -9.08 -23.26
CA ILE A 181 1.50 -10.52 -23.49
C ILE A 181 0.28 -10.90 -24.35
N GLY A 182 -0.90 -10.34 -24.07
CA GLY A 182 -2.08 -10.53 -24.92
C GLY A 182 -1.86 -10.03 -26.36
N SER A 183 -1.20 -8.87 -26.51
CA SER A 183 -0.82 -8.34 -27.84
C SER A 183 0.18 -9.24 -28.56
N TYR A 184 1.15 -9.79 -27.83
CA TYR A 184 2.09 -10.78 -28.39
C TYR A 184 1.36 -12.03 -28.87
N VAL A 185 0.54 -12.63 -28.03
CA VAL A 185 -0.23 -13.84 -28.35
C VAL A 185 -1.14 -13.62 -29.57
N ARG A 186 -1.74 -12.43 -29.69
CA ARG A 186 -2.61 -12.07 -30.81
C ARG A 186 -1.87 -11.81 -32.13
N SER A 187 -0.70 -11.16 -32.07
CA SER A 187 0.00 -10.65 -33.26
C SER A 187 1.27 -11.40 -33.63
N GLY A 188 1.85 -12.16 -32.70
CA GLY A 188 3.15 -12.83 -32.87
C GLY A 188 4.36 -11.89 -32.91
N LYS A 189 4.18 -10.56 -32.65
CA LYS A 189 5.26 -9.57 -32.76
C LYS A 189 6.15 -9.60 -31.51
N ASN A 190 7.42 -9.97 -31.67
CA ASN A 190 8.41 -10.06 -30.58
C ASN A 190 8.60 -8.76 -29.81
N LEU A 191 8.32 -7.59 -30.42
CA LEU A 191 8.39 -6.30 -29.73
C LEU A 191 7.53 -6.29 -28.46
N PHE A 192 6.31 -6.83 -28.52
CA PHE A 192 5.43 -6.89 -27.35
C PHE A 192 5.97 -7.82 -26.26
N LEU A 193 6.58 -8.95 -26.64
CA LEU A 193 7.20 -9.87 -25.69
C LEU A 193 8.40 -9.23 -24.98
N VAL A 194 9.29 -8.58 -25.76
CA VAL A 194 10.46 -7.87 -25.20
C VAL A 194 10.02 -6.71 -24.30
N SER A 195 8.99 -5.95 -24.73
CA SER A 195 8.42 -4.87 -23.91
C SER A 195 7.81 -5.41 -22.61
N ALA A 196 7.14 -6.57 -22.63
CA ALA A 196 6.61 -7.22 -21.43
C ALA A 196 7.75 -7.61 -20.47
N GLY A 197 8.86 -8.16 -21.00
CA GLY A 197 10.06 -8.45 -20.21
C GLY A 197 10.67 -7.19 -19.60
N ALA A 198 10.76 -6.10 -20.36
CA ALA A 198 11.25 -4.82 -19.85
C ALA A 198 10.35 -4.25 -18.74
N VAL A 199 9.03 -4.33 -18.90
CA VAL A 199 8.06 -3.93 -17.86
C VAL A 199 8.19 -4.80 -16.62
N THR A 200 8.38 -6.11 -16.77
CA THR A 200 8.60 -7.03 -15.63
C THR A 200 9.88 -6.67 -14.89
N GLY A 201 10.97 -6.38 -15.61
CA GLY A 201 12.22 -5.90 -15.00
C GLY A 201 12.05 -4.55 -14.29
N LEU A 202 11.36 -3.59 -14.92
CA LEU A 202 11.07 -2.29 -14.30
C LEU A 202 10.19 -2.46 -13.06
N SER A 203 9.15 -3.29 -13.11
CA SER A 203 8.35 -3.63 -11.94
C SER A 203 9.21 -4.18 -10.81
N GLY A 204 10.09 -5.14 -11.11
CA GLY A 204 10.98 -5.72 -10.12
C GLY A 204 11.91 -4.70 -9.44
N LEU A 205 12.29 -3.62 -10.13
CA LEU A 205 13.07 -2.52 -9.56
C LEU A 205 12.21 -1.56 -8.73
N LEU A 206 10.97 -1.30 -9.14
CA LEU A 206 10.10 -0.31 -8.49
C LEU A 206 9.31 -0.92 -7.32
N HIS A 207 8.79 -2.17 -7.52
CA HIS A 207 8.02 -2.92 -6.55
C HIS A 207 8.14 -4.44 -6.87
N PRO A 208 8.92 -5.21 -6.12
CA PRO A 208 9.40 -6.53 -6.56
C PRO A 208 8.37 -7.66 -6.48
N PHE A 209 7.23 -7.46 -5.83
CA PHE A 209 6.34 -8.56 -5.44
C PHE A 209 5.50 -9.09 -6.61
N GLU A 210 4.91 -8.24 -7.44
CA GLU A 210 4.06 -8.62 -8.57
C GLU A 210 4.81 -9.35 -9.67
N VAL A 211 6.13 -9.23 -9.70
CA VAL A 211 6.99 -9.94 -10.65
C VAL A 211 6.71 -11.44 -10.64
N PHE A 212 6.48 -12.03 -9.45
CA PHE A 212 6.20 -13.46 -9.33
C PHE A 212 4.86 -13.84 -9.97
N ALA A 213 3.80 -13.02 -9.80
CA ALA A 213 2.52 -13.24 -10.45
C ALA A 213 2.62 -13.09 -11.99
N ILE A 214 3.34 -12.05 -12.45
CA ILE A 214 3.60 -11.82 -13.89
C ILE A 214 4.37 -13.02 -14.49
N MET A 215 5.44 -13.44 -13.84
CA MET A 215 6.28 -14.55 -14.30
C MET A 215 5.50 -15.87 -14.34
N ALA A 216 4.73 -16.18 -13.30
CA ALA A 216 3.92 -17.40 -13.24
C ALA A 216 2.81 -17.39 -14.29
N GLY A 217 2.05 -16.30 -14.41
CA GLY A 217 0.98 -16.16 -15.39
C GLY A 217 1.48 -16.23 -16.84
N ALA A 218 2.59 -15.55 -17.14
CA ALA A 218 3.22 -15.57 -18.46
C ALA A 218 3.74 -16.97 -18.84
N ALA A 219 4.49 -17.60 -17.94
CA ALA A 219 5.05 -18.92 -18.20
C ALA A 219 3.97 -19.97 -18.44
N LEU A 220 2.98 -20.06 -17.54
CA LEU A 220 1.85 -20.97 -17.71
C LEU A 220 1.14 -20.72 -19.05
N SER A 221 0.94 -19.45 -19.43
CA SER A 221 0.31 -19.09 -20.71
C SER A 221 1.10 -19.62 -21.89
N PHE A 222 2.42 -19.38 -21.92
CA PHE A 222 3.27 -19.82 -23.03
C PHE A 222 3.36 -21.34 -23.10
N PHE A 223 3.49 -22.04 -21.97
CA PHE A 223 3.52 -23.50 -21.96
C PHE A 223 2.19 -24.12 -22.40
N CYS A 224 1.05 -23.57 -21.94
CA CYS A 224 -0.27 -24.07 -22.34
C CYS A 224 -0.56 -23.82 -23.84
N ILE A 225 -0.16 -22.66 -24.38
CA ILE A 225 -0.36 -22.33 -25.80
C ILE A 225 0.64 -23.11 -26.70
N GLY A 226 1.87 -23.25 -26.25
CA GLY A 226 2.96 -23.83 -27.03
C GLY A 226 3.09 -25.35 -26.96
N TRP A 227 2.31 -26.02 -26.09
CA TRP A 227 2.35 -27.49 -25.96
C TRP A 227 2.03 -28.21 -27.30
N PRO A 228 2.77 -29.23 -27.72
CA PRO A 228 3.89 -29.92 -27.04
C PRO A 228 5.29 -29.38 -27.36
N ARG A 229 5.45 -28.28 -28.09
CA ARG A 229 6.74 -27.73 -28.54
C ARG A 229 7.42 -26.89 -27.46
N LEU A 230 8.09 -27.52 -26.51
CA LEU A 230 8.64 -26.87 -25.30
C LEU A 230 9.73 -25.80 -25.54
N ARG A 231 10.48 -25.86 -26.66
CA ARG A 231 11.58 -24.89 -26.91
C ARG A 231 11.11 -23.44 -27.03
N ARG A 232 9.96 -23.22 -27.65
CA ARG A 232 9.44 -21.89 -27.89
C ARG A 232 8.90 -21.28 -26.57
N PRO A 233 8.00 -21.96 -25.83
CA PRO A 233 7.54 -21.47 -24.50
C PRO A 233 8.67 -21.17 -23.53
N LEU A 234 9.73 -21.97 -23.51
CA LEU A 234 10.88 -21.73 -22.64
C LEU A 234 11.59 -20.43 -23.00
N LYS A 235 11.86 -20.19 -24.30
CA LYS A 235 12.47 -18.92 -24.75
C LYS A 235 11.58 -17.72 -24.39
N GLU A 236 10.28 -17.80 -24.64
CA GLU A 236 9.31 -16.76 -24.35
C GLU A 236 9.26 -16.46 -22.84
N SER A 237 9.26 -17.50 -22.00
CA SER A 237 9.31 -17.38 -20.55
C SER A 237 10.62 -16.73 -20.08
N LEU A 238 11.76 -17.09 -20.64
CA LEU A 238 13.06 -16.49 -20.28
C LEU A 238 13.12 -15.00 -20.59
N VAL A 239 12.49 -14.53 -21.67
CA VAL A 239 12.42 -13.08 -21.98
C VAL A 239 11.71 -12.29 -20.87
N ILE A 240 10.72 -12.91 -20.21
CA ILE A 240 10.00 -12.29 -19.07
C ILE A 240 10.78 -12.51 -17.76
N TRP A 241 11.29 -13.71 -17.53
CA TRP A 241 11.88 -14.10 -16.24
C TRP A 241 13.24 -13.46 -15.99
N VAL A 242 14.11 -13.43 -17.01
CA VAL A 242 15.48 -12.93 -16.80
C VAL A 242 15.50 -11.49 -16.30
N PRO A 243 14.80 -10.52 -16.95
CA PRO A 243 14.73 -9.17 -16.43
C PRO A 243 14.09 -9.09 -15.04
N GLY A 244 13.02 -9.85 -14.79
CA GLY A 244 12.33 -9.88 -13.50
C GLY A 244 13.23 -10.37 -12.37
N VAL A 245 13.89 -11.52 -12.56
CA VAL A 245 14.81 -12.08 -11.56
C VAL A 245 15.97 -11.14 -11.28
N LEU A 246 16.62 -10.62 -12.34
CA LEU A 246 17.74 -9.69 -12.18
C LEU A 246 17.34 -8.43 -11.43
N ALA A 247 16.12 -7.93 -11.63
CA ALA A 247 15.61 -6.75 -10.95
C ALA A 247 15.28 -6.99 -9.46
N VAL A 248 14.90 -8.20 -9.08
CA VAL A 248 14.60 -8.57 -7.69
C VAL A 248 15.87 -8.87 -6.89
N LEU A 249 16.97 -9.30 -7.52
CA LEU A 249 18.20 -9.65 -6.82
C LEU A 249 18.73 -8.58 -5.86
N PRO A 250 18.75 -7.26 -6.20
CA PRO A 250 19.18 -6.24 -5.26
C PRO A 250 18.35 -6.22 -3.97
N TYR A 251 17.03 -6.39 -4.05
CA TYR A 251 16.17 -6.44 -2.86
C TYR A 251 16.52 -7.64 -1.97
N VAL A 252 16.70 -8.82 -2.57
CA VAL A 252 17.09 -10.03 -1.84
C VAL A 252 18.46 -9.83 -1.21
N TRP A 253 19.40 -9.26 -1.94
CA TRP A 253 20.74 -8.98 -1.43
C TRP A 253 20.71 -8.03 -0.25
N PHE A 254 20.15 -6.83 -0.39
CA PHE A 254 20.13 -5.84 0.67
C PHE A 254 19.31 -6.31 1.89
N SER A 255 18.15 -6.94 1.67
CA SER A 255 17.35 -7.47 2.77
C SER A 255 18.07 -8.57 3.57
N SER A 256 18.96 -9.32 2.95
CA SER A 256 19.74 -10.35 3.64
C SER A 256 20.90 -9.79 4.47
N GLN A 257 21.30 -8.53 4.25
CA GLN A 257 22.43 -7.90 4.94
C GLN A 257 22.03 -7.18 6.24
N VAL A 258 20.73 -7.01 6.50
CA VAL A 258 20.24 -6.24 7.64
C VAL A 258 19.13 -6.98 8.39
N ASP A 259 19.28 -7.08 9.70
CA ASP A 259 18.41 -7.89 10.55
C ASP A 259 16.97 -7.37 10.59
N TRP A 260 16.78 -6.05 10.58
CA TRP A 260 15.46 -5.47 10.62
C TRP A 260 14.64 -5.79 9.35
N MET A 261 15.26 -5.83 8.17
CA MET A 261 14.60 -6.26 6.93
C MET A 261 14.23 -7.75 6.99
N SER A 262 15.12 -8.59 7.53
CA SER A 262 14.84 -10.00 7.75
C SER A 262 13.63 -10.22 8.68
N ARG A 263 13.52 -9.40 9.74
CA ARG A 263 12.37 -9.42 10.66
C ARG A 263 11.07 -9.06 9.96
N ILE A 264 11.03 -7.93 9.24
CA ILE A 264 9.86 -7.49 8.49
C ILE A 264 9.42 -8.56 7.50
N THR A 265 10.38 -9.13 6.76
CA THR A 265 10.13 -10.22 5.82
C THR A 265 9.48 -11.43 6.51
N LYS A 266 9.95 -11.82 7.70
CA LYS A 266 9.35 -12.92 8.48
C LYS A 266 7.96 -12.60 8.99
N MET A 267 7.72 -11.38 9.46
CA MET A 267 6.41 -10.95 9.97
C MET A 267 5.34 -10.91 8.86
N ASN A 268 5.74 -10.66 7.61
CA ASN A 268 4.85 -10.62 6.45
C ASN A 268 4.78 -11.95 5.69
N GLN A 269 5.20 -13.06 6.30
CA GLN A 269 5.00 -14.37 5.70
C GLN A 269 3.57 -14.85 5.91
N PRO A 270 3.01 -15.59 4.94
CA PRO A 270 1.66 -16.11 5.05
C PRO A 270 1.53 -17.06 6.25
N GLY A 271 0.55 -16.79 7.11
CA GLY A 271 0.09 -17.72 8.14
C GLY A 271 -0.78 -18.84 7.58
N VAL A 272 -1.18 -19.78 8.44
CA VAL A 272 -2.02 -20.93 8.05
C VAL A 272 -3.42 -20.52 7.56
N ASP A 273 -3.87 -19.30 7.86
CA ASP A 273 -5.22 -18.79 7.57
C ASP A 273 -5.36 -18.13 6.19
N ASN A 274 -4.42 -18.37 5.28
CA ASN A 274 -4.31 -17.66 3.99
C ASN A 274 -5.54 -17.75 3.12
N LEU A 275 -6.24 -18.90 3.09
CA LEU A 275 -7.41 -19.05 2.22
C LEU A 275 -8.56 -18.13 2.63
N GLN A 276 -8.80 -17.93 3.93
CA GLN A 276 -9.83 -17.01 4.40
C GLN A 276 -9.47 -15.55 4.06
N HIS A 277 -8.21 -15.17 4.21
CA HIS A 277 -7.73 -13.85 3.79
C HIS A 277 -7.86 -13.65 2.29
N ILE A 278 -7.40 -14.62 1.49
CA ILE A 278 -7.55 -14.57 0.02
C ILE A 278 -9.02 -14.42 -0.37
N LEU A 279 -9.92 -15.20 0.23
CA LEU A 279 -11.35 -15.13 -0.08
C LEU A 279 -11.99 -13.81 0.38
N ALA A 280 -11.53 -13.24 1.49
CA ALA A 280 -11.97 -11.93 1.96
C ALA A 280 -11.51 -10.78 1.07
N GLU A 281 -10.25 -10.84 0.59
CA GLU A 281 -9.64 -9.82 -0.27
C GLU A 281 -10.17 -9.87 -1.70
N VAL A 282 -10.25 -11.07 -2.27
CA VAL A 282 -10.61 -11.26 -3.68
C VAL A 282 -12.12 -11.35 -3.89
N GLY A 283 -12.85 -11.67 -2.84
CA GLY A 283 -14.31 -11.66 -2.80
C GLY A 283 -15.00 -12.71 -3.70
N ILE A 284 -16.32 -12.60 -3.77
CA ILE A 284 -17.20 -13.50 -4.53
C ILE A 284 -16.76 -13.66 -6.01
N PRO A 285 -16.34 -12.63 -6.75
CA PRO A 285 -15.94 -12.79 -8.15
C PRO A 285 -14.84 -13.81 -8.37
N ALA A 286 -13.84 -13.90 -7.50
CA ALA A 286 -12.76 -14.88 -7.65
C ALA A 286 -13.22 -16.31 -7.34
N ILE A 287 -14.10 -16.49 -6.37
CA ILE A 287 -14.71 -17.80 -6.09
C ILE A 287 -15.50 -18.28 -7.32
N VAL A 288 -16.28 -17.38 -7.93
CA VAL A 288 -17.03 -17.67 -9.15
C VAL A 288 -16.07 -17.96 -10.31
N ALA A 289 -14.98 -17.19 -10.45
CA ALA A 289 -13.97 -17.42 -11.48
C ALA A 289 -13.29 -18.79 -11.30
N LEU A 290 -12.95 -19.16 -10.08
CA LEU A 290 -12.39 -20.49 -9.77
C LEU A 290 -13.38 -21.61 -10.08
N ALA A 291 -14.64 -21.48 -9.67
CA ALA A 291 -15.68 -22.46 -10.00
C ALA A 291 -15.85 -22.60 -11.52
N VAL A 292 -15.88 -21.47 -12.22
CA VAL A 292 -16.00 -21.43 -13.69
C VAL A 292 -14.76 -22.04 -14.36
N LEU A 293 -13.58 -21.85 -13.81
CA LEU A 293 -12.34 -22.46 -14.32
C LEU A 293 -12.37 -24.00 -14.19
N VAL A 294 -12.95 -24.51 -13.08
CA VAL A 294 -12.99 -25.96 -12.78
C VAL A 294 -14.13 -26.67 -13.52
N ILE A 295 -15.34 -26.09 -13.50
CA ILE A 295 -16.57 -26.75 -13.99
C ILE A 295 -17.10 -26.16 -15.30
N GLY A 296 -16.63 -25.00 -15.69
CA GLY A 296 -17.10 -24.29 -16.90
C GLY A 296 -16.62 -24.92 -18.21
N PRO A 297 -17.21 -24.49 -19.34
CA PRO A 297 -16.77 -24.95 -20.66
C PRO A 297 -15.31 -24.53 -20.89
N ARG A 298 -14.51 -25.46 -21.44
CA ARG A 298 -13.10 -25.20 -21.73
C ARG A 298 -12.96 -24.11 -22.78
N MET A 299 -12.38 -22.98 -22.38
CA MET A 299 -11.97 -21.95 -23.32
C MET A 299 -10.70 -22.40 -24.07
N ARG A 300 -10.70 -22.26 -25.38
CA ARG A 300 -9.63 -22.79 -26.26
C ARG A 300 -8.90 -21.71 -27.04
N GLU A 301 -9.43 -20.48 -27.07
CA GLU A 301 -8.74 -19.39 -27.74
C GLU A 301 -7.46 -19.01 -26.99
N PRO A 302 -6.37 -18.69 -27.68
CA PRO A 302 -5.10 -18.36 -27.02
C PRO A 302 -5.21 -17.24 -25.97
N LEU A 303 -6.05 -16.21 -26.20
CA LEU A 303 -6.28 -15.14 -25.23
C LEU A 303 -7.05 -15.61 -23.99
N ASP A 304 -7.93 -16.59 -24.14
CA ASP A 304 -8.64 -17.19 -23.01
C ASP A 304 -7.67 -18.00 -22.14
N ILE A 305 -6.76 -18.72 -22.78
CA ILE A 305 -5.71 -19.46 -22.09
C ILE A 305 -4.82 -18.51 -21.31
N VAL A 306 -4.47 -17.34 -21.86
CA VAL A 306 -3.71 -16.31 -21.12
C VAL A 306 -4.42 -15.92 -19.83
N LEU A 307 -5.71 -15.60 -19.87
CA LEU A 307 -6.46 -15.18 -18.67
C LEU A 307 -6.59 -16.32 -17.65
N GLN A 308 -6.87 -17.57 -18.11
CA GLN A 308 -6.94 -18.75 -17.24
C GLN A 308 -5.60 -19.01 -16.54
N CYS A 309 -4.51 -18.97 -17.32
CA CYS A 309 -3.17 -19.19 -16.81
C CYS A 309 -2.70 -18.07 -15.89
N TRP A 310 -3.08 -16.82 -16.16
CA TRP A 310 -2.75 -15.71 -15.29
C TRP A 310 -3.47 -15.82 -13.94
N PHE A 311 -4.76 -16.11 -13.98
CA PHE A 311 -5.56 -16.35 -12.77
C PHE A 311 -4.98 -17.53 -11.96
N ALA A 312 -4.75 -18.68 -12.59
CA ALA A 312 -4.16 -19.84 -11.94
C ALA A 312 -2.72 -19.56 -11.44
N GLY A 313 -1.91 -18.88 -12.24
CA GLY A 313 -0.53 -18.53 -11.90
C GLY A 313 -0.44 -17.62 -10.68
N THR A 314 -1.33 -16.64 -10.57
CA THR A 314 -1.43 -15.80 -9.37
C THR A 314 -1.80 -16.63 -8.15
N LEU A 315 -2.81 -17.51 -8.24
CA LEU A 315 -3.18 -18.41 -7.14
C LEU A 315 -2.04 -19.35 -6.74
N ILE A 316 -1.27 -19.87 -7.71
CA ILE A 316 -0.09 -20.70 -7.44
C ILE A 316 0.98 -19.85 -6.72
N ALA A 317 1.26 -18.64 -7.21
CA ALA A 317 2.24 -17.75 -6.60
C ALA A 317 1.87 -17.39 -5.15
N LEU A 318 0.58 -17.16 -4.86
CA LEU A 318 0.08 -16.92 -3.50
C LEU A 318 0.34 -18.08 -2.54
N ASN A 319 0.43 -19.30 -3.05
CA ASN A 319 0.68 -20.50 -2.25
C ASN A 319 2.15 -20.91 -2.21
N LEU A 320 3.06 -20.12 -2.81
CA LEU A 320 4.49 -20.38 -2.71
C LEU A 320 4.96 -20.13 -1.26
N PRO A 321 5.61 -21.10 -0.62
CA PRO A 321 6.06 -20.95 0.75
C PRO A 321 7.10 -19.82 0.87
N ARG A 322 6.97 -19.02 1.91
CA ARG A 322 7.95 -17.97 2.28
C ARG A 322 8.07 -16.75 1.37
N LEU A 323 7.09 -16.49 0.50
CA LEU A 323 7.05 -15.18 -0.16
C LEU A 323 6.61 -14.12 0.85
N PRO A 324 7.45 -13.13 1.14
CA PRO A 324 7.04 -11.99 1.95
C PRO A 324 6.03 -11.14 1.18
N PHE A 325 5.17 -10.42 1.91
CA PHE A 325 4.22 -9.49 1.30
C PHE A 325 3.32 -10.15 0.22
N TRP A 326 2.91 -11.37 0.47
CA TRP A 326 2.15 -12.21 -0.47
C TRP A 326 0.84 -11.56 -0.96
N LEU A 327 0.21 -10.67 -0.18
CA LEU A 327 -0.98 -9.93 -0.57
C LEU A 327 -0.75 -9.04 -1.80
N HIS A 328 0.48 -8.54 -2.00
CA HIS A 328 0.83 -7.76 -3.19
C HIS A 328 0.76 -8.57 -4.50
N LEU A 329 0.75 -9.89 -4.43
CA LEU A 329 0.52 -10.73 -5.61
C LEU A 329 -0.91 -10.61 -6.16
N LEU A 330 -1.85 -10.06 -5.36
CA LEU A 330 -3.22 -9.78 -5.78
C LEU A 330 -3.36 -8.47 -6.54
N ASP A 331 -2.32 -7.65 -6.63
CA ASP A 331 -2.36 -6.40 -7.36
C ASP A 331 -2.74 -6.64 -8.84
N GLY A 332 -3.81 -5.99 -9.28
CA GLY A 332 -4.38 -6.20 -10.61
C GLY A 332 -5.18 -7.49 -10.82
N PHE A 333 -5.26 -8.37 -9.83
CA PHE A 333 -5.97 -9.66 -9.94
C PHE A 333 -7.48 -9.50 -10.19
N ALA A 334 -8.09 -8.45 -9.63
CA ALA A 334 -9.49 -8.13 -9.87
C ALA A 334 -9.81 -7.91 -11.36
N VAL A 335 -8.89 -7.30 -12.10
CA VAL A 335 -9.03 -7.07 -13.55
C VAL A 335 -8.95 -8.38 -14.31
N VAL A 336 -7.98 -9.24 -13.98
CA VAL A 336 -7.84 -10.58 -14.57
C VAL A 336 -9.09 -11.40 -14.34
N THR A 337 -9.61 -11.38 -13.10
CA THR A 337 -10.83 -12.07 -12.71
C THR A 337 -12.05 -11.57 -13.50
N ALA A 338 -12.22 -10.27 -13.62
CA ALA A 338 -13.33 -9.67 -14.36
C ALA A 338 -13.27 -10.01 -15.86
N LEU A 339 -12.08 -9.92 -16.47
CA LEU A 339 -11.86 -10.30 -17.86
C LEU A 339 -12.19 -11.79 -18.09
N LEU A 340 -11.70 -12.66 -17.21
CA LEU A 340 -11.95 -14.11 -17.27
C LEU A 340 -13.45 -14.41 -17.19
N LEU A 341 -14.14 -13.86 -16.19
CA LEU A 341 -15.58 -14.07 -15.99
C LEU A 341 -16.41 -13.59 -17.18
N VAL A 342 -16.15 -12.38 -17.68
CA VAL A 342 -16.94 -11.80 -18.78
C VAL A 342 -16.72 -12.61 -20.07
N ARG A 343 -15.50 -13.04 -20.36
CA ARG A 343 -15.24 -13.90 -21.51
C ARG A 343 -15.92 -15.25 -21.37
N GLN A 344 -15.80 -15.89 -20.20
CA GLN A 344 -16.42 -17.19 -19.93
C GLN A 344 -17.95 -17.13 -20.05
N PHE A 345 -18.58 -16.11 -19.44
CA PHE A 345 -20.04 -15.95 -19.53
C PHE A 345 -20.51 -15.63 -20.95
N SER A 346 -19.69 -14.96 -21.76
CA SER A 346 -20.03 -14.69 -23.16
C SER A 346 -20.02 -15.94 -24.04
N THR A 347 -19.37 -17.02 -23.61
CA THR A 347 -19.42 -18.32 -24.32
C THR A 347 -20.68 -19.11 -24.04
N LEU A 348 -21.50 -18.72 -23.05
CA LEU A 348 -22.77 -19.38 -22.72
C LEU A 348 -23.91 -18.82 -23.59
N PRO A 349 -24.43 -19.61 -24.56
CA PRO A 349 -25.38 -19.08 -25.55
C PRO A 349 -26.68 -18.59 -24.94
N SER A 350 -27.17 -19.25 -23.89
CA SER A 350 -28.39 -18.86 -23.18
C SER A 350 -28.25 -17.52 -22.45
N LEU A 351 -27.13 -17.34 -21.75
CA LEU A 351 -26.84 -16.09 -21.03
C LEU A 351 -26.59 -14.94 -21.99
N ASN A 352 -25.83 -15.19 -23.07
CA ASN A 352 -25.58 -14.17 -24.09
C ASN A 352 -26.87 -13.71 -24.77
N LYS A 353 -27.76 -14.66 -25.17
CA LYS A 353 -29.09 -14.33 -25.72
C LYS A 353 -29.94 -13.55 -24.71
N TRP A 354 -29.91 -13.93 -23.44
CA TRP A 354 -30.63 -13.23 -22.38
C TRP A 354 -30.10 -11.81 -22.18
N LEU A 355 -28.78 -11.61 -22.08
CA LEU A 355 -28.13 -10.32 -21.95
C LEU A 355 -28.43 -9.40 -23.14
N VAL A 356 -28.34 -9.92 -24.36
CA VAL A 356 -28.68 -9.14 -25.58
C VAL A 356 -30.16 -8.73 -25.55
N ARG A 357 -31.07 -9.65 -25.20
CA ARG A 357 -32.50 -9.38 -25.14
C ARG A 357 -32.88 -8.40 -24.02
N ARG A 358 -32.15 -8.42 -22.90
CA ARG A 358 -32.37 -7.58 -21.72
C ARG A 358 -31.34 -6.45 -21.56
N ARG A 359 -30.63 -6.12 -22.62
CA ARG A 359 -29.50 -5.18 -22.63
C ARG A 359 -29.78 -3.88 -21.87
N LYS A 360 -30.96 -3.27 -22.06
CA LYS A 360 -31.36 -2.03 -21.40
C LYS A 360 -31.43 -2.23 -19.86
N TYR A 361 -32.05 -3.30 -19.43
CA TYR A 361 -32.18 -3.60 -18.00
C TYR A 361 -30.86 -4.01 -17.35
N ALA A 362 -30.03 -4.79 -18.05
CA ALA A 362 -28.68 -5.15 -17.59
C ALA A 362 -27.81 -3.91 -17.41
N PHE A 363 -27.91 -2.94 -18.36
CA PHE A 363 -27.17 -1.67 -18.27
C PHE A 363 -27.67 -0.81 -17.11
N ILE A 364 -29.00 -0.70 -16.91
CA ILE A 364 -29.56 0.05 -15.78
C ILE A 364 -29.17 -0.61 -14.46
N ALA A 365 -29.32 -1.93 -14.32
CA ALA A 365 -28.93 -2.65 -13.12
C ALA A 365 -27.45 -2.51 -12.81
N GLY A 366 -26.58 -2.64 -13.82
CA GLY A 366 -25.15 -2.38 -13.68
C GLY A 366 -24.84 -0.95 -13.26
N GLY A 367 -25.50 0.03 -13.83
CA GLY A 367 -25.36 1.44 -13.44
C GLY A 367 -25.80 1.71 -12.00
N VAL A 368 -26.89 1.08 -11.56
CA VAL A 368 -27.36 1.17 -10.16
C VAL A 368 -26.35 0.52 -9.20
N VAL A 369 -25.88 -0.69 -9.50
CA VAL A 369 -24.85 -1.37 -8.68
C VAL A 369 -23.58 -0.54 -8.63
N PHE A 370 -23.14 0.03 -9.76
CA PHE A 370 -22.00 0.94 -9.80
C PHE A 370 -22.20 2.17 -8.92
N ALA A 371 -23.36 2.84 -9.05
CA ALA A 371 -23.66 4.02 -8.24
C ALA A 371 -23.70 3.69 -6.74
N LEU A 372 -24.30 2.57 -6.37
CA LEU A 372 -24.33 2.09 -4.98
C LEU A 372 -22.93 1.74 -4.46
N SER A 373 -22.11 1.09 -5.29
CA SER A 373 -20.72 0.78 -4.96
C SER A 373 -19.89 2.04 -4.74
N LEU A 374 -20.02 3.01 -5.65
CA LEU A 374 -19.35 4.30 -5.55
C LEU A 374 -19.80 5.08 -4.30
N ALA A 375 -21.12 5.10 -4.03
CA ALA A 375 -21.67 5.73 -2.84
C ALA A 375 -21.15 5.05 -1.55
N ALA A 376 -21.17 3.72 -1.49
CA ALA A 376 -20.67 2.96 -0.35
C ALA A 376 -19.20 3.28 -0.05
N GLN A 377 -18.36 3.33 -1.06
CA GLN A 377 -16.94 3.66 -0.90
C GLN A 377 -16.71 5.11 -0.53
N THR A 378 -17.47 6.03 -1.14
CA THR A 378 -17.43 7.45 -0.78
C THR A 378 -17.82 7.64 0.69
N ILE A 379 -18.90 6.99 1.12
CA ILE A 379 -19.35 7.02 2.52
C ILE A 379 -18.29 6.40 3.45
N HIS A 380 -17.75 5.24 3.09
CA HIS A 380 -16.71 4.59 3.89
C HIS A 380 -15.51 5.51 4.08
N ARG A 381 -15.03 6.16 3.01
CA ARG A 381 -13.91 7.10 3.07
C ARG A 381 -14.23 8.37 3.85
N TYR A 382 -15.44 8.91 3.66
CA TYR A 382 -15.88 10.06 4.43
C TYR A 382 -15.95 9.75 5.93
N VAL A 383 -16.49 8.59 6.31
CA VAL A 383 -16.53 8.13 7.70
C VAL A 383 -15.11 7.94 8.24
N ALA A 384 -14.25 7.25 7.48
CA ALA A 384 -12.84 7.07 7.85
C ALA A 384 -12.11 8.42 8.01
N PHE A 385 -12.40 9.40 7.16
CA PHE A 385 -11.83 10.76 7.29
C PHE A 385 -12.39 11.51 8.51
N ARG A 386 -13.70 11.45 8.73
CA ARG A 386 -14.35 12.10 9.89
C ARG A 386 -13.88 11.50 11.21
N ASP A 387 -13.80 10.18 11.28
CA ASP A 387 -13.43 9.43 12.48
C ASP A 387 -11.91 9.17 12.54
N GLY A 388 -11.16 9.74 11.63
CA GLY A 388 -9.76 9.41 11.30
C GLY A 388 -8.73 9.57 12.41
N ASN A 389 -9.11 10.21 13.51
CA ASN A 389 -8.31 10.21 14.74
C ASN A 389 -8.56 8.96 15.61
N GLN A 390 -9.53 8.12 15.26
CA GLN A 390 -9.93 6.97 16.10
C GLN A 390 -9.62 5.61 15.47
N VAL A 391 -9.35 5.53 14.17
CA VAL A 391 -9.23 4.24 13.43
C VAL A 391 -7.89 4.18 12.68
N GLY A 392 -6.80 4.42 13.38
CA GLY A 392 -5.44 4.11 12.93
C GLY A 392 -5.17 4.30 11.44
N GLY A 393 -4.79 5.50 10.99
CA GLY A 393 -4.23 5.66 9.66
C GLY A 393 -4.66 6.89 8.84
N TRP A 394 -5.57 7.72 9.32
CA TRP A 394 -6.09 8.88 8.57
C TRP A 394 -5.88 10.19 9.32
N SER A 395 -4.69 10.44 9.83
CA SER A 395 -4.39 11.71 10.48
C SER A 395 -4.09 12.79 9.47
N VAL A 396 -4.71 13.93 9.66
CA VAL A 396 -4.37 15.18 8.99
C VAL A 396 -3.35 15.89 9.89
N ALA A 397 -2.13 16.06 9.42
CA ALA A 397 -1.13 16.79 10.18
C ALA A 397 -1.56 18.27 10.34
N SER A 398 -1.57 18.77 11.56
CA SER A 398 -1.84 20.18 11.86
C SER A 398 -0.68 21.07 11.36
N GLN A 399 -0.92 22.38 11.25
CA GLN A 399 0.17 23.32 10.93
C GLN A 399 1.29 23.28 11.97
N GLU A 400 0.96 23.04 13.22
CA GLU A 400 1.93 22.94 14.31
C GLU A 400 2.77 21.65 14.19
N GLU A 401 2.15 20.53 13.85
CA GLU A 401 2.89 19.30 13.53
C GLU A 401 3.83 19.50 12.33
N ILE A 402 3.35 20.16 11.27
CA ILE A 402 4.18 20.49 10.10
C ILE A 402 5.33 21.41 10.46
N GLY A 403 5.05 22.41 11.29
CA GLY A 403 6.10 23.27 11.83
C GLY A 403 7.12 22.51 12.67
N THR A 404 6.66 21.56 13.49
CA THR A 404 7.51 20.65 14.26
C THR A 404 8.37 19.76 13.37
N ILE A 405 7.77 19.17 12.32
CA ILE A 405 8.49 18.37 11.31
C ILE A 405 9.57 19.23 10.62
N ALA A 406 9.21 20.44 10.20
CA ALA A 406 10.14 21.36 9.55
C ALA A 406 11.31 21.76 10.47
N TRP A 407 11.02 22.02 11.74
CA TRP A 407 12.04 22.32 12.74
C TRP A 407 12.95 21.13 13.00
N LEU A 408 12.40 19.92 13.20
CA LEU A 408 13.19 18.69 13.37
C LEU A 408 14.04 18.37 12.15
N ARG A 409 13.55 18.63 10.94
CA ARG A 409 14.33 18.46 9.70
C ARG A 409 15.56 19.36 9.62
N GLN A 410 15.51 20.53 10.28
CA GLN A 410 16.62 21.48 10.31
C GLN A 410 17.60 21.23 11.46
N HIS A 411 17.14 20.67 12.57
CA HIS A 411 17.90 20.57 13.82
C HIS A 411 18.20 19.14 14.24
N GLY A 412 17.35 18.19 13.86
CA GLY A 412 17.51 16.79 14.21
C GLY A 412 18.46 16.06 13.27
N LYS A 413 19.00 14.95 13.75
CA LYS A 413 19.91 14.07 12.99
C LYS A 413 19.27 12.72 12.77
N PRO A 414 19.64 12.00 11.71
CA PRO A 414 19.09 10.67 11.41
C PRO A 414 19.31 9.63 12.52
N GLU A 415 20.30 9.80 13.38
CA GLU A 415 20.62 8.93 14.50
C GLU A 415 20.01 9.37 15.85
N GLU A 416 19.09 10.32 15.82
CA GLU A 416 18.39 10.81 17.01
C GLU A 416 16.94 10.31 17.02
N LEU A 417 16.39 10.13 18.24
CA LEU A 417 15.05 9.63 18.49
C LEU A 417 14.15 10.73 19.01
N VAL A 418 12.97 10.85 18.40
CA VAL A 418 11.92 11.77 18.86
C VAL A 418 10.73 11.00 19.44
N LEU A 419 10.26 11.48 20.58
CA LEU A 419 9.01 11.07 21.22
C LEU A 419 7.95 12.13 20.98
N VAL A 420 6.86 11.76 20.37
CA VAL A 420 5.67 12.59 20.11
C VAL A 420 4.41 11.81 20.46
N PRO A 421 3.23 12.44 20.59
CA PRO A 421 1.97 11.71 20.66
C PRO A 421 1.84 10.73 19.53
N GLN A 422 1.25 9.57 19.81
CA GLN A 422 1.22 8.43 18.89
C GLN A 422 0.65 8.77 17.51
N GLU A 423 -0.41 9.55 17.47
CA GLU A 423 -1.06 9.99 16.23
C GLU A 423 -0.16 10.84 15.33
N SER A 424 0.82 11.54 15.93
CA SER A 424 1.77 12.40 15.22
C SER A 424 3.07 11.69 14.84
N ALA A 425 3.36 10.55 15.47
CA ALA A 425 4.65 9.84 15.30
C ALA A 425 4.96 9.46 13.84
N PRO A 426 4.02 8.93 13.03
CA PRO A 426 4.28 8.62 11.63
C PRO A 426 4.68 9.85 10.81
N TRP A 427 4.04 10.99 11.08
CA TRP A 427 4.30 12.25 10.38
C TRP A 427 5.64 12.85 10.74
N VAL A 428 6.00 12.78 12.01
CA VAL A 428 7.29 13.31 12.49
C VAL A 428 8.45 12.52 11.91
N ALA A 429 8.32 11.22 11.70
CA ALA A 429 9.32 10.41 11.02
C ALA A 429 9.64 10.92 9.59
N THR A 430 8.73 11.68 8.96
CA THR A 430 9.00 12.30 7.65
C THR A 430 10.11 13.37 7.68
N ALA A 431 10.55 13.80 8.87
CA ALA A 431 11.73 14.64 9.08
C ALA A 431 13.08 13.90 8.98
N PRO A 432 13.19 12.74 8.39
CA PRO A 432 14.18 11.65 8.51
C PRO A 432 14.89 11.60 9.87
N ILE A 433 14.10 11.45 10.91
CA ILE A 433 14.52 11.21 12.29
C ILE A 433 13.77 10.00 12.82
N HIS A 434 14.40 9.21 13.69
CA HIS A 434 13.70 8.07 14.31
C HIS A 434 12.54 8.56 15.17
N ALA A 435 11.35 7.93 15.02
CA ALA A 435 10.17 8.26 15.78
C ALA A 435 9.67 7.06 16.60
N TRP A 436 9.37 7.32 17.87
CA TRP A 436 8.86 6.32 18.79
C TRP A 436 7.44 5.89 18.41
N ALA A 437 7.17 4.58 18.37
CA ALA A 437 5.84 4.00 18.09
C ALA A 437 5.16 4.52 16.80
N SER A 438 5.92 4.71 15.73
CA SER A 438 5.41 5.37 14.53
C SER A 438 4.74 4.45 13.51
N HIS A 439 5.07 3.15 13.50
CA HIS A 439 4.51 2.21 12.51
C HIS A 439 4.45 0.78 13.06
N TRP A 440 3.27 0.15 13.00
CA TRP A 440 3.01 -1.17 13.60
C TRP A 440 3.91 -2.29 13.04
N LEU A 441 4.29 -2.21 11.77
CA LEU A 441 5.13 -3.22 11.12
C LEU A 441 6.64 -2.98 11.36
N PHE A 442 7.05 -1.73 11.35
CA PHE A 442 8.47 -1.34 11.41
C PHE A 442 8.92 -1.08 12.85
N SER A 443 8.05 -0.59 13.73
CA SER A 443 8.36 -0.44 15.15
C SER A 443 8.44 -1.80 15.83
N MET A 444 9.54 -2.04 16.54
CA MET A 444 9.68 -3.23 17.39
C MET A 444 8.77 -3.08 18.61
N ASP A 445 8.06 -4.16 18.97
CA ASP A 445 7.16 -4.14 20.14
C ASP A 445 6.18 -2.95 20.14
N TYR A 446 5.58 -2.68 18.97
CA TYR A 446 4.74 -1.50 18.72
C TYR A 446 3.68 -1.24 19.79
N LEU A 447 2.97 -2.29 20.25
CA LEU A 447 1.91 -2.16 21.25
C LEU A 447 2.48 -1.70 22.60
N GLU A 448 3.65 -2.19 22.98
CA GLU A 448 4.31 -1.79 24.21
C GLU A 448 4.85 -0.36 24.12
N GLN A 449 5.46 0.00 22.98
CA GLN A 449 5.88 1.38 22.75
C GLN A 449 4.70 2.35 22.81
N GLN A 450 3.54 1.96 22.27
CA GLN A 450 2.30 2.72 22.32
C GLN A 450 1.82 2.89 23.76
N ARG A 451 1.84 1.81 24.56
CA ARG A 451 1.45 1.84 25.97
C ARG A 451 2.34 2.80 26.77
N LEU A 452 3.66 2.72 26.57
CA LEU A 452 4.64 3.59 27.20
C LEU A 452 4.46 5.07 26.79
N SER A 453 4.25 5.34 25.51
CA SER A 453 3.97 6.69 25.02
C SER A 453 2.70 7.26 25.67
N ASN A 454 1.64 6.48 25.74
CA ASN A 454 0.38 6.91 26.36
C ASN A 454 0.57 7.21 27.85
N ALA A 455 1.30 6.35 28.60
CA ALA A 455 1.60 6.58 30.01
C ALA A 455 2.45 7.85 30.22
N PHE A 456 3.43 8.09 29.34
CA PHE A 456 4.27 9.29 29.36
C PHE A 456 3.41 10.56 29.18
N TYR A 457 2.61 10.65 28.10
CA TYR A 457 1.79 11.84 27.81
C TYR A 457 0.65 12.04 28.81
N ALA A 458 0.15 10.99 29.44
CA ALA A 458 -0.82 11.07 30.54
C ALA A 458 -0.18 11.58 31.85
N GLY A 459 1.14 11.78 31.92
CA GLY A 459 1.83 12.21 33.14
C GLY A 459 1.92 11.12 34.22
N ALA A 460 1.65 9.86 33.87
CA ALA A 460 1.58 8.75 34.84
C ALA A 460 2.95 8.38 35.46
N LEU A 461 4.06 8.80 34.82
CA LEU A 461 5.41 8.43 35.25
C LEU A 461 6.00 9.34 36.34
N GLY A 462 5.44 10.52 36.58
CA GLY A 462 6.04 11.54 37.44
C GLY A 462 7.39 12.06 36.90
N GLU A 463 8.00 13.06 37.56
CA GLU A 463 9.25 13.69 37.06
C GLU A 463 10.43 12.73 36.99
N ASP A 464 10.70 11.97 38.05
CA ASP A 464 11.82 11.01 38.08
C ASP A 464 11.63 9.86 37.10
N GLY A 465 10.40 9.39 36.93
CA GLY A 465 10.06 8.36 35.94
C GLY A 465 10.22 8.86 34.50
N VAL A 466 9.79 10.07 34.21
CA VAL A 466 10.00 10.75 32.92
C VAL A 466 11.48 10.87 32.61
N ARG A 467 12.29 11.36 33.54
CA ARG A 467 13.75 11.52 33.36
C ARG A 467 14.41 10.18 33.05
N ARG A 468 14.13 9.15 33.85
CA ARG A 468 14.67 7.80 33.61
C ARG A 468 14.22 7.22 32.28
N PHE A 469 12.94 7.29 31.96
CA PHE A 469 12.39 6.81 30.69
C PHE A 469 13.10 7.43 29.48
N LEU A 470 13.28 8.76 29.47
CA LEU A 470 13.95 9.45 28.36
C LEU A 470 15.42 9.04 28.24
N GLN A 471 16.12 8.86 29.35
CA GLN A 471 17.52 8.45 29.37
C GLN A 471 17.68 6.98 28.97
N ASP A 472 16.92 6.08 29.57
CA ASP A 472 17.02 4.63 29.35
C ASP A 472 16.60 4.25 27.92
N CYS A 473 15.62 4.96 27.34
CA CYS A 473 15.18 4.75 25.98
C CYS A 473 15.97 5.55 24.92
N GLY A 474 16.90 6.40 25.37
CA GLY A 474 17.77 7.20 24.47
C GLY A 474 17.00 8.27 23.67
N VAL A 475 15.93 8.81 24.22
CA VAL A 475 15.11 9.83 23.56
C VAL A 475 15.82 11.17 23.53
N ASN A 476 16.07 11.71 22.34
CA ASN A 476 16.76 12.99 22.15
C ASN A 476 15.80 14.18 22.11
N TYR A 477 14.63 14.00 21.51
CA TYR A 477 13.62 15.05 21.41
C TYR A 477 12.28 14.59 21.98
N VAL A 478 11.63 15.51 22.69
CA VAL A 478 10.25 15.32 23.12
C VAL A 478 9.44 16.52 22.63
N ALA A 479 8.40 16.29 21.85
CA ALA A 479 7.47 17.32 21.44
C ALA A 479 6.15 17.16 22.21
N VAL A 480 5.74 18.20 22.92
CA VAL A 480 4.63 18.16 23.87
C VAL A 480 3.59 19.20 23.47
N PRO A 481 2.35 18.79 23.15
CA PRO A 481 1.24 19.71 22.93
C PRO A 481 0.90 20.51 24.21
N LEU A 482 0.42 21.73 24.02
CA LEU A 482 -0.04 22.57 25.12
C LEU A 482 -1.16 21.86 25.90
N GLY A 483 -1.05 21.92 27.23
CA GLY A 483 -2.02 21.28 28.11
C GLY A 483 -1.79 19.79 28.36
N SER A 484 -0.76 19.19 27.74
CA SER A 484 -0.38 17.82 28.06
C SER A 484 0.07 17.67 29.53
N PRO A 485 -0.44 16.68 30.28
CA PRO A 485 -0.10 16.48 31.69
C PRO A 485 1.41 16.31 31.94
N VAL A 486 2.16 15.77 31.00
CA VAL A 486 3.62 15.55 31.12
C VAL A 486 4.43 16.85 31.11
N ALA A 487 3.86 17.97 30.65
CA ALA A 487 4.60 19.24 30.54
C ALA A 487 5.19 19.71 31.87
N GLY A 488 4.48 19.49 33.00
CA GLY A 488 4.97 19.78 34.34
C GLY A 488 6.17 18.93 34.75
N ALA A 489 6.17 17.67 34.38
CA ALA A 489 7.23 16.72 34.67
C ALA A 489 8.52 16.94 33.82
N LEU A 490 8.47 17.79 32.80
CA LEU A 490 9.62 18.21 31.98
C LEU A 490 10.25 19.55 32.45
N SER A 491 9.84 20.08 33.59
CA SER A 491 10.32 21.36 34.13
C SER A 491 11.83 21.41 34.38
N PHE A 492 12.46 20.25 34.52
CA PHE A 492 13.91 20.14 34.71
C PHE A 492 14.73 20.43 33.43
N GLN A 493 14.08 20.49 32.26
CA GLN A 493 14.74 20.71 30.97
C GLN A 493 14.24 22.02 30.34
N SER A 494 15.16 22.83 29.80
CA SER A 494 14.80 24.00 29.00
C SER A 494 14.20 23.61 27.66
N ARG A 495 13.21 24.38 27.21
CA ARG A 495 12.65 24.21 25.86
C ARG A 495 13.67 24.60 24.80
N ALA A 496 13.85 23.74 23.81
CA ALA A 496 14.66 24.01 22.63
C ALA A 496 13.93 24.89 21.60
N ALA A 497 12.60 24.69 21.48
CA ALA A 497 11.75 25.50 20.60
C ALA A 497 10.28 25.50 21.08
N GLN A 498 9.53 26.48 20.58
CA GLN A 498 8.08 26.50 20.68
C GLN A 498 7.48 26.76 19.29
N ILE A 499 6.54 25.93 18.86
CA ILE A 499 5.89 25.99 17.56
C ILE A 499 4.39 25.97 17.77
N GLY A 500 3.78 27.15 17.73
CA GLY A 500 2.38 27.30 18.11
C GLY A 500 2.15 26.83 19.55
N SER A 501 1.26 25.86 19.71
CA SER A 501 0.96 25.22 21.00
C SER A 501 1.93 24.08 21.36
N TRP A 502 2.88 23.72 20.51
CA TRP A 502 3.83 22.64 20.76
C TRP A 502 5.13 23.15 21.37
N SER A 503 5.61 22.49 22.43
CA SER A 503 6.92 22.72 23.07
C SER A 503 7.86 21.56 22.72
N ILE A 504 9.05 21.87 22.23
CA ILE A 504 10.10 20.88 21.91
C ILE A 504 11.18 20.97 22.96
N TYR A 505 11.52 19.84 23.58
CA TYR A 505 12.61 19.68 24.54
C TYR A 505 13.72 18.82 23.90
N TYR A 506 14.99 19.15 24.16
CA TYR A 506 16.15 18.47 23.59
C TYR A 506 17.06 17.94 24.68
N PHE A 507 17.48 16.68 24.57
CA PHE A 507 18.33 15.93 25.50
C PHE A 507 19.59 15.46 24.76
N PRO A 508 20.63 16.30 24.62
CA PRO A 508 21.82 16.03 23.81
C PRO A 508 22.70 14.91 24.36
N GLU A 509 22.65 14.63 25.67
CA GLU A 509 23.38 13.55 26.33
C GLU A 509 22.81 12.16 26.07
N ASN A 510 21.52 12.07 25.71
CA ASN A 510 20.90 10.78 25.43
C ASN A 510 21.44 10.19 24.13
N ARG A 511 21.60 8.89 24.12
CA ARG A 511 22.10 8.15 22.94
C ARG A 511 21.12 7.07 22.55
N MET A 512 20.66 7.10 21.33
CA MET A 512 19.88 6.01 20.75
C MET A 512 20.68 4.71 20.83
N ARG A 513 20.00 3.62 21.17
CA ARG A 513 20.61 2.30 21.26
C ARG A 513 20.82 1.67 19.88
N PRO A 514 21.88 0.88 19.69
CA PRO A 514 22.06 0.12 18.47
C PRO A 514 21.02 -1.01 18.37
N TYR A 515 20.78 -1.47 17.16
CA TYR A 515 19.76 -2.50 16.84
C TYR A 515 20.01 -3.88 17.47
N ASP A 516 21.17 -4.14 18.06
CA ASP A 516 21.54 -5.45 18.65
C ASP A 516 20.59 -5.92 19.77
N ALA A 517 19.74 -5.02 20.29
CA ALA A 517 18.63 -5.36 21.16
C ALA A 517 17.36 -5.61 20.33
N LEU A 518 17.06 -6.88 20.04
CA LEU A 518 15.84 -7.31 19.32
C LEU A 518 14.53 -7.03 20.08
N THR A 519 14.60 -6.58 21.32
CA THR A 519 13.48 -6.24 22.19
C THR A 519 13.66 -4.84 22.75
N LEU A 520 12.56 -4.17 23.12
CA LEU A 520 12.63 -2.97 23.95
C LEU A 520 13.50 -3.27 25.16
N PRO A 521 14.42 -2.37 25.54
CA PRO A 521 15.21 -2.56 26.73
C PRO A 521 14.29 -2.88 27.90
N SER A 522 14.63 -3.92 28.67
CA SER A 522 13.86 -4.32 29.86
C SER A 522 13.71 -3.14 30.84
N GLU A 523 14.68 -2.22 30.81
CA GLU A 523 14.64 -0.99 31.58
C GLU A 523 13.55 -0.02 31.08
N CYS A 524 13.32 0.08 29.77
CA CYS A 524 12.20 0.88 29.23
C CYS A 524 10.83 0.25 29.59
N ALA A 525 10.74 -1.08 29.65
CA ALA A 525 9.52 -1.79 30.03
C ALA A 525 9.28 -1.77 31.56
N ALA A 526 10.32 -1.77 32.38
CA ALA A 526 10.23 -1.85 33.84
C ALA A 526 9.59 -0.58 34.50
N HIS A 527 9.46 0.52 33.78
CA HIS A 527 8.87 1.78 34.31
C HIS A 527 7.36 1.77 34.38
N THR A 528 6.73 0.73 33.93
CA THR A 528 5.28 0.56 33.99
C THR A 528 4.92 -0.41 35.11
N GLY A 529 5.20 -0.05 36.35
CA GLY A 529 4.89 -0.88 37.52
C GLY A 529 3.54 -1.55 37.38
N ASP A 530 3.52 -2.85 37.72
CA ASP A 530 2.33 -3.68 37.80
C ASP A 530 1.15 -2.93 38.42
N GLN A 531 0.31 -2.35 37.59
CA GLN A 531 -1.06 -2.08 37.99
C GLN A 531 -1.95 -2.99 37.14
N PRO A 532 -2.71 -3.86 37.81
CA PRO A 532 -3.56 -4.86 37.20
C PRO A 532 -4.69 -4.26 36.35
#